data_f166fe7ea6b277292553d00f845a293a
#
_entry.id   f166fe7ea6b277292553d00f845a293a
#
_cell.length_a   1.000
_cell.length_b   1.000
_cell.length_c   1.000
_cell.angle_alpha   90.00
_cell.angle_beta   90.00
_cell.angle_gamma   90.00
#
_symmetry.space_group_name_H-M   'P 1'
#
loop_
_entity.id
_entity.type
_entity.pdbx_description
1 polymer ?
#
loop_
_entity_poly.entity_id
_entity_poly.type
_entity_poly.pdbx_seq_one_letter_code
_entity_poly.pdbx_strand_id
1 'polypeptide(L)'
;MPEMILKNATLLCGEEFEEVRGYLVIRDGRIERIGEGSLPRRGGIDLKRGVVFPAFTNAHTHLGDAAAQDYGVYHPLAKRVGPGGLKFRVHRGDKRVLRQGIRDTLEEMLAGGTTALCDFREGGADGIKMLRSAIIEGVDTVVLGRPTDGDLPRVLEMCDGIGLSAVADSPWEELERVSRAVREKGKLLGIHVAEAADDVAEALRLKPSFVVHATNLSEEARELLLESRVPVVLCPRANAILGAGIPDLRLMEETLVALGTDNVMVNSPCMFREMEFAFKVARGLGRDPAFHAAHVLRAATINGRKILGLESNAIEEGRIADLVVLGKRKYIYDPVVAIIHRYEAGDVRGVVKGGRFFFRRFSA
;
A
#
# COMPACT_ATOMS: atom_id res chain seq x y z
N MET A 1 -8.46 -8.02 -25.09
CA MET A 1 -9.65 -8.30 -24.22
C MET A 1 -10.88 -7.59 -24.80
N PRO A 2 -12.12 -8.03 -24.50
CA PRO A 2 -13.30 -7.27 -24.93
C PRO A 2 -13.27 -5.86 -24.33
N GLU A 3 -13.83 -4.91 -25.06
CA GLU A 3 -14.01 -3.55 -24.60
C GLU A 3 -14.92 -3.49 -23.36
N MET A 4 -14.52 -2.72 -22.33
CA MET A 4 -15.35 -2.41 -21.16
C MET A 4 -15.69 -0.92 -21.18
N ILE A 5 -16.95 -0.59 -20.95
CA ILE A 5 -17.39 0.81 -20.81
C ILE A 5 -18.07 0.98 -19.46
N LEU A 6 -17.57 1.93 -18.68
CA LEU A 6 -18.18 2.41 -17.44
C LEU A 6 -18.80 3.77 -17.71
N LYS A 7 -20.10 3.94 -17.48
CA LYS A 7 -20.81 5.19 -17.78
C LYS A 7 -21.61 5.72 -16.61
N ASN A 8 -22.03 6.98 -16.71
CA ASN A 8 -22.80 7.68 -15.67
C ASN A 8 -22.04 7.62 -14.33
N ALA A 9 -20.80 8.06 -14.33
CA ALA A 9 -19.88 8.03 -13.20
C ALA A 9 -19.33 9.42 -12.87
N THR A 10 -18.90 9.60 -11.64
CA THR A 10 -17.96 10.63 -11.23
C THR A 10 -16.56 10.03 -11.24
N LEU A 11 -15.71 10.47 -12.14
CA LEU A 11 -14.35 9.99 -12.34
C LEU A 11 -13.38 10.95 -11.65
N LEU A 12 -12.43 10.44 -10.90
CA LEU A 12 -11.34 11.22 -10.31
C LEU A 12 -10.09 11.06 -11.18
N CYS A 13 -9.88 12.01 -12.09
CA CYS A 13 -8.90 11.94 -13.16
C CYS A 13 -7.57 12.59 -12.77
N GLY A 14 -6.49 12.08 -13.37
CA GLY A 14 -5.15 12.58 -13.14
C GLY A 14 -4.60 12.30 -11.74
N GLU A 15 -3.42 12.85 -11.46
CA GLU A 15 -2.78 12.76 -10.14
C GLU A 15 -3.41 13.72 -9.11
N GLU A 16 -4.13 14.75 -9.59
CA GLU A 16 -4.81 15.75 -8.75
C GLU A 16 -6.28 15.41 -8.50
N PHE A 17 -6.79 14.30 -9.05
CA PHE A 17 -8.15 13.81 -8.89
C PHE A 17 -9.22 14.79 -9.38
N GLU A 18 -9.00 15.41 -10.52
CA GLU A 18 -9.98 16.30 -11.16
C GLU A 18 -11.29 15.57 -11.40
N GLU A 19 -12.42 16.18 -11.01
CA GLU A 19 -13.75 15.59 -11.14
C GLU A 19 -14.25 15.69 -12.58
N VAL A 20 -14.42 14.55 -13.25
CA VAL A 20 -15.10 14.44 -14.55
C VAL A 20 -16.38 13.63 -14.39
N ARG A 21 -17.53 14.20 -14.76
CA ARG A 21 -18.81 13.48 -14.79
C ARG A 21 -19.07 12.93 -16.17
N GLY A 22 -18.94 11.60 -16.32
CA GLY A 22 -19.00 11.04 -17.66
C GLY A 22 -18.85 9.54 -17.72
N TYR A 23 -17.93 9.10 -18.58
CA TYR A 23 -17.70 7.70 -18.88
C TYR A 23 -16.23 7.39 -19.15
N LEU A 24 -15.88 6.11 -18.96
CA LEU A 24 -14.58 5.53 -19.32
C LEU A 24 -14.79 4.45 -20.38
N VAL A 25 -13.95 4.45 -21.42
CA VAL A 25 -13.77 3.33 -22.35
C VAL A 25 -12.44 2.67 -22.03
N ILE A 26 -12.49 1.38 -21.77
CA ILE A 26 -11.31 0.56 -21.44
C ILE A 26 -11.15 -0.49 -22.53
N ARG A 27 -9.97 -0.58 -23.13
CA ARG A 27 -9.62 -1.58 -24.13
C ARG A 27 -8.25 -2.17 -23.82
N ASP A 28 -8.13 -3.48 -23.96
CA ASP A 28 -6.87 -4.21 -23.72
C ASP A 28 -6.19 -3.87 -22.37
N GLY A 29 -7.01 -3.67 -21.34
CA GLY A 29 -6.54 -3.38 -19.99
C GLY A 29 -6.17 -1.93 -19.71
N ARG A 30 -6.31 -1.03 -20.71
CA ARG A 30 -5.95 0.38 -20.61
C ARG A 30 -7.15 1.29 -20.80
N ILE A 31 -7.07 2.46 -20.21
CA ILE A 31 -8.04 3.54 -20.43
C ILE A 31 -7.81 4.09 -21.84
N GLU A 32 -8.73 3.80 -22.75
CA GLU A 32 -8.65 4.28 -24.14
C GLU A 32 -9.21 5.70 -24.25
N ARG A 33 -10.27 5.99 -23.50
CA ARG A 33 -10.94 7.28 -23.57
C ARG A 33 -11.63 7.66 -22.27
N ILE A 34 -11.50 8.92 -21.91
CA ILE A 34 -12.26 9.61 -20.86
C ILE A 34 -13.25 10.57 -21.57
N GLY A 35 -14.54 10.46 -21.30
CA GLY A 35 -15.52 11.33 -21.93
C GLY A 35 -16.43 12.00 -20.89
N GLU A 36 -16.69 13.28 -21.10
CA GLU A 36 -17.61 14.06 -20.27
C GLU A 36 -19.06 13.85 -20.74
N GLY A 37 -20.01 13.94 -19.79
CA GLY A 37 -21.43 13.83 -20.07
C GLY A 37 -21.89 12.41 -20.39
N SER A 38 -22.82 12.30 -21.35
CA SER A 38 -23.43 11.01 -21.72
C SER A 38 -22.62 10.27 -22.78
N LEU A 39 -22.52 8.96 -22.62
CA LEU A 39 -21.91 8.12 -23.63
C LEU A 39 -22.68 8.26 -24.96
N PRO A 40 -21.99 8.58 -26.11
CA PRO A 40 -22.67 8.84 -27.39
C PRO A 40 -23.20 7.57 -28.10
N ARG A 41 -23.05 6.40 -27.51
CA ARG A 41 -23.52 5.12 -28.06
C ARG A 41 -24.23 4.25 -27.03
N ARG A 42 -24.99 3.24 -27.50
CA ARG A 42 -25.63 2.26 -26.63
C ARG A 42 -24.60 1.31 -26.02
N GLY A 43 -24.92 0.76 -24.84
CA GLY A 43 -24.10 -0.21 -24.14
C GLY A 43 -23.41 0.36 -22.89
N GLY A 44 -22.48 -0.43 -22.34
CA GLY A 44 -21.72 -0.08 -21.15
C GLY A 44 -22.48 -0.32 -19.83
N ILE A 45 -21.72 -0.36 -18.75
CA ILE A 45 -22.17 -0.58 -17.38
C ILE A 45 -22.54 0.77 -16.78
N ASP A 46 -23.79 0.95 -16.39
CA ASP A 46 -24.28 2.16 -15.74
C ASP A 46 -23.92 2.12 -14.24
N LEU A 47 -23.04 3.01 -13.83
CA LEU A 47 -22.61 3.14 -12.44
C LEU A 47 -23.53 4.01 -11.58
N LYS A 48 -24.66 4.48 -12.12
CA LYS A 48 -25.71 5.23 -11.41
C LYS A 48 -25.16 6.41 -10.59
N ARG A 49 -24.23 7.16 -11.17
CA ARG A 49 -23.45 8.24 -10.53
C ARG A 49 -22.56 7.77 -9.38
N GLY A 50 -22.07 6.54 -9.43
CA GLY A 50 -21.00 6.06 -8.56
C GLY A 50 -19.69 6.79 -8.81
N VAL A 51 -18.78 6.70 -7.86
CA VAL A 51 -17.45 7.31 -7.96
C VAL A 51 -16.45 6.26 -8.44
N VAL A 52 -15.58 6.64 -9.39
CA VAL A 52 -14.47 5.81 -9.89
C VAL A 52 -13.17 6.54 -9.62
N PHE A 53 -12.23 5.85 -9.01
CA PHE A 53 -10.91 6.37 -8.69
C PHE A 53 -9.85 5.27 -8.83
N PRO A 54 -8.55 5.62 -8.86
CA PRO A 54 -7.45 4.65 -8.96
C PRO A 54 -7.50 3.64 -7.81
N ALA A 55 -7.32 2.35 -8.11
CA ALA A 55 -7.30 1.32 -7.09
C ALA A 55 -6.16 1.53 -6.07
N PHE A 56 -6.37 1.05 -4.86
CA PHE A 56 -5.42 1.20 -3.78
C PHE A 56 -4.14 0.39 -4.00
N THR A 57 -3.04 0.97 -3.52
CA THR A 57 -1.75 0.31 -3.35
C THR A 57 -1.38 0.32 -1.88
N ASN A 58 -1.27 -0.84 -1.27
CA ASN A 58 -0.79 -0.99 0.10
C ASN A 58 0.74 -1.14 0.07
N ALA A 59 1.47 -0.07 0.32
CA ALA A 59 2.90 -0.01 0.03
C ALA A 59 3.78 -0.74 1.06
N HIS A 60 3.22 -1.23 2.17
CA HIS A 60 3.93 -2.01 3.18
C HIS A 60 3.01 -2.95 3.94
N THR A 61 3.33 -4.23 3.92
CA THR A 61 2.62 -5.29 4.66
C THR A 61 3.57 -6.37 5.17
N HIS A 62 3.10 -7.13 6.18
CA HIS A 62 3.65 -8.39 6.64
C HIS A 62 2.55 -9.44 6.65
N LEU A 63 2.25 -10.02 5.48
CA LEU A 63 1.16 -10.99 5.31
C LEU A 63 1.41 -12.33 6.01
N GLY A 64 2.67 -12.61 6.38
CA GLY A 64 3.03 -13.84 7.06
C GLY A 64 2.34 -14.07 8.38
N ASP A 65 1.89 -13.03 8.99
CA ASP A 65 1.27 -13.03 10.32
C ASP A 65 -0.27 -13.09 10.26
N ALA A 66 -0.85 -13.22 9.06
CA ALA A 66 -2.29 -13.18 8.81
C ALA A 66 -3.13 -14.22 9.59
N ALA A 67 -2.52 -15.34 9.96
CA ALA A 67 -3.18 -16.39 10.73
C ALA A 67 -3.26 -16.10 12.25
N ALA A 68 -2.81 -14.93 12.72
CA ALA A 68 -2.73 -14.61 14.15
C ALA A 68 -3.15 -13.17 14.46
N GLN A 69 -4.26 -12.72 13.89
CA GLN A 69 -4.80 -11.38 14.11
C GLN A 69 -4.99 -11.11 15.61
N ASP A 70 -4.61 -9.89 16.02
CA ASP A 70 -4.66 -9.40 17.40
C ASP A 70 -3.82 -10.17 18.44
N TYR A 71 -3.02 -11.17 18.00
CA TYR A 71 -2.17 -11.93 18.90
C TYR A 71 -1.15 -11.02 19.61
N GLY A 72 -1.15 -11.09 20.93
CA GLY A 72 -0.22 -10.35 21.77
C GLY A 72 -0.46 -8.82 21.81
N VAL A 73 -1.67 -8.33 21.57
CA VAL A 73 -2.03 -6.90 21.48
C VAL A 73 -1.57 -6.06 22.69
N TYR A 74 -1.51 -6.64 23.90
CA TYR A 74 -1.07 -5.95 25.11
C TYR A 74 0.43 -6.03 25.37
N HIS A 75 1.22 -6.52 24.41
CA HIS A 75 2.67 -6.53 24.53
C HIS A 75 3.30 -5.36 23.76
N PRO A 76 4.42 -4.81 24.26
CA PRO A 76 5.15 -3.75 23.55
C PRO A 76 5.67 -4.24 22.20
N LEU A 77 5.95 -3.30 21.28
CA LEU A 77 6.40 -3.52 19.90
C LEU A 77 7.50 -4.59 19.81
N ALA A 78 8.61 -4.42 20.54
CA ALA A 78 9.75 -5.35 20.48
C ALA A 78 9.37 -6.79 20.81
N LYS A 79 8.47 -7.02 21.80
CA LYS A 79 8.00 -8.35 22.18
C LYS A 79 6.99 -8.92 21.16
N ARG A 80 6.24 -8.06 20.49
CA ARG A 80 5.20 -8.47 19.55
C ARG A 80 5.79 -8.80 18.18
N VAL A 81 6.49 -7.87 17.57
CA VAL A 81 6.95 -7.94 16.17
C VAL A 81 8.46 -7.80 15.99
N GLY A 82 9.22 -7.44 17.03
CA GLY A 82 10.69 -7.36 17.00
C GLY A 82 11.38 -8.72 16.83
N PRO A 83 12.71 -8.75 16.68
CA PRO A 83 13.50 -9.97 16.57
C PRO A 83 13.20 -10.96 17.71
N GLY A 84 12.85 -12.21 17.37
CA GLY A 84 12.48 -13.23 18.35
C GLY A 84 11.11 -13.05 19.01
N GLY A 85 10.33 -12.06 18.60
CA GLY A 85 9.01 -11.74 19.13
C GLY A 85 7.94 -12.80 18.85
N LEU A 86 6.70 -12.49 19.28
CA LEU A 86 5.57 -13.42 19.18
C LEU A 86 5.25 -13.83 17.74
N LYS A 87 5.46 -12.96 16.75
CA LYS A 87 5.24 -13.28 15.33
C LYS A 87 6.04 -14.51 14.87
N PHE A 88 7.25 -14.74 15.38
CA PHE A 88 8.04 -15.91 15.02
C PHE A 88 7.49 -17.24 15.56
N ARG A 89 6.62 -17.20 16.58
CA ARG A 89 5.86 -18.37 17.02
C ARG A 89 4.76 -18.71 16.01
N VAL A 90 4.11 -17.70 15.45
CA VAL A 90 3.12 -17.84 14.38
C VAL A 90 3.73 -18.52 13.16
N HIS A 91 4.90 -18.06 12.72
CA HIS A 91 5.61 -18.60 11.55
C HIS A 91 5.99 -20.08 11.68
N ARG A 92 6.05 -20.61 12.91
CA ARG A 92 6.28 -22.04 13.18
C ARG A 92 5.01 -22.90 13.17
N GLY A 93 3.86 -22.28 12.95
CA GLY A 93 2.56 -22.95 12.90
C GLY A 93 2.36 -23.84 11.66
N ASP A 94 1.17 -24.42 11.53
CA ASP A 94 0.79 -25.24 10.36
C ASP A 94 0.85 -24.38 9.09
N LYS A 95 1.72 -24.78 8.14
CA LYS A 95 1.93 -24.09 6.87
C LYS A 95 0.67 -23.94 6.03
N ARG A 96 -0.30 -24.85 6.16
CA ARG A 96 -1.59 -24.75 5.46
C ARG A 96 -2.42 -23.61 6.02
N VAL A 97 -2.48 -23.49 7.35
CA VAL A 97 -3.18 -22.40 8.04
C VAL A 97 -2.55 -21.05 7.72
N LEU A 98 -1.20 -20.96 7.77
CA LEU A 98 -0.49 -19.74 7.41
C LEU A 98 -0.75 -19.31 5.97
N ARG A 99 -0.67 -20.25 5.01
CA ARG A 99 -0.97 -20.00 3.61
C ARG A 99 -2.42 -19.55 3.40
N GLN A 100 -3.36 -20.20 4.07
CA GLN A 100 -4.78 -19.83 3.97
C GLN A 100 -5.01 -18.44 4.53
N GLY A 101 -4.44 -18.10 5.68
CA GLY A 101 -4.53 -16.75 6.25
C GLY A 101 -4.02 -15.67 5.30
N ILE A 102 -2.88 -15.90 4.62
CA ILE A 102 -2.37 -14.98 3.60
C ILE A 102 -3.39 -14.82 2.47
N ARG A 103 -3.95 -15.93 1.97
CA ARG A 103 -4.92 -15.92 0.88
C ARG A 103 -6.19 -15.17 1.24
N ASP A 104 -6.76 -15.46 2.41
CA ASP A 104 -7.98 -14.81 2.91
C ASP A 104 -7.76 -13.30 3.04
N THR A 105 -6.58 -12.89 3.53
CA THR A 105 -6.20 -11.48 3.63
C THR A 105 -6.08 -10.81 2.25
N LEU A 106 -5.49 -11.48 1.27
CA LEU A 106 -5.42 -10.95 -0.11
C LEU A 106 -6.81 -10.80 -0.73
N GLU A 107 -7.73 -11.74 -0.49
CA GLU A 107 -9.12 -11.68 -0.93
C GLU A 107 -9.87 -10.51 -0.27
N GLU A 108 -9.65 -10.28 1.05
CA GLU A 108 -10.18 -9.11 1.76
C GLU A 108 -9.65 -7.80 1.17
N MET A 109 -8.33 -7.70 0.95
CA MET A 109 -7.70 -6.52 0.35
C MET A 109 -8.25 -6.22 -1.03
N LEU A 110 -8.36 -7.23 -1.89
CA LEU A 110 -8.93 -7.09 -3.23
C LEU A 110 -10.39 -6.62 -3.19
N ALA A 111 -11.22 -7.25 -2.35
CA ALA A 111 -12.61 -6.84 -2.17
C ALA A 111 -12.74 -5.41 -1.62
N GLY A 112 -11.76 -4.96 -0.85
CA GLY A 112 -11.63 -3.59 -0.33
C GLY A 112 -11.04 -2.59 -1.33
N GLY A 113 -10.68 -3.01 -2.54
CA GLY A 113 -10.18 -2.10 -3.59
C GLY A 113 -8.65 -2.06 -3.76
N THR A 114 -7.90 -2.90 -3.06
CA THR A 114 -6.44 -2.98 -3.20
C THR A 114 -6.06 -3.91 -4.34
N THR A 115 -5.37 -3.39 -5.36
CA THR A 115 -4.90 -4.15 -6.54
C THR A 115 -3.38 -4.26 -6.64
N ALA A 116 -2.65 -3.62 -5.73
CA ALA A 116 -1.20 -3.74 -5.63
C ALA A 116 -0.78 -3.66 -4.16
N LEU A 117 0.27 -4.40 -3.81
CA LEU A 117 0.86 -4.34 -2.47
C LEU A 117 2.36 -4.65 -2.49
N CYS A 118 3.02 -4.27 -1.39
CA CYS A 118 4.38 -4.70 -1.07
C CYS A 118 4.37 -5.51 0.22
N ASP A 119 4.91 -6.74 0.18
CA ASP A 119 5.04 -7.59 1.37
C ASP A 119 6.51 -7.77 1.76
N PHE A 120 6.83 -7.38 3.00
CA PHE A 120 8.14 -7.65 3.61
C PHE A 120 8.13 -9.06 4.19
N ARG A 121 8.73 -9.98 3.42
CA ARG A 121 8.56 -11.41 3.65
C ARG A 121 9.69 -12.02 4.46
N GLU A 122 9.40 -12.34 5.71
CA GLU A 122 10.29 -13.09 6.59
C GLU A 122 10.37 -14.58 6.20
N GLY A 123 11.39 -15.27 6.73
CA GLY A 123 11.58 -16.72 6.58
C GLY A 123 12.33 -17.13 5.32
N GLY A 124 13.13 -16.23 4.77
CA GLY A 124 14.03 -16.49 3.66
C GLY A 124 13.31 -17.06 2.43
N ALA A 125 13.97 -17.94 1.71
CA ALA A 125 13.42 -18.57 0.50
C ALA A 125 12.10 -19.34 0.74
N ASP A 126 11.93 -19.97 1.91
CA ASP A 126 10.72 -20.74 2.20
C ASP A 126 9.51 -19.83 2.50
N GLY A 127 9.75 -18.68 3.17
CA GLY A 127 8.74 -17.64 3.35
C GLY A 127 8.24 -17.11 2.02
N ILE A 128 9.15 -16.82 1.08
CA ILE A 128 8.80 -16.34 -0.27
C ILE A 128 7.97 -17.38 -1.03
N LYS A 129 8.36 -18.67 -0.98
CA LYS A 129 7.59 -19.75 -1.62
C LYS A 129 6.18 -19.84 -1.06
N MET A 130 6.03 -19.73 0.26
CA MET A 130 4.72 -19.75 0.92
C MET A 130 3.84 -18.61 0.41
N LEU A 131 4.34 -17.37 0.42
CA LEU A 131 3.61 -16.21 -0.10
C LEU A 131 3.22 -16.42 -1.56
N ARG A 132 4.17 -16.76 -2.43
CA ARG A 132 3.89 -16.95 -3.86
C ARG A 132 2.84 -18.04 -4.13
N SER A 133 2.77 -19.06 -3.28
CA SER A 133 1.74 -20.12 -3.38
C SER A 133 0.34 -19.68 -2.91
N ALA A 134 0.26 -18.53 -2.23
CA ALA A 134 -0.99 -17.95 -1.73
C ALA A 134 -1.49 -16.78 -2.57
N ILE A 135 -0.65 -16.20 -3.44
CA ILE A 135 -1.03 -15.06 -4.30
C ILE A 135 -2.28 -15.40 -5.13
N ILE A 136 -3.17 -14.43 -5.23
CA ILE A 136 -4.40 -14.51 -6.01
C ILE A 136 -4.30 -13.63 -7.26
N GLU A 137 -5.10 -13.92 -8.27
CA GLU A 137 -5.27 -13.01 -9.40
C GLU A 137 -5.92 -11.70 -8.95
N GLY A 138 -5.56 -10.60 -9.63
CA GLY A 138 -6.14 -9.27 -9.39
C GLY A 138 -5.34 -8.41 -8.42
N VAL A 139 -4.24 -8.94 -7.85
CA VAL A 139 -3.35 -8.18 -6.96
C VAL A 139 -1.90 -8.32 -7.41
N ASP A 140 -1.27 -7.22 -7.81
CA ASP A 140 0.18 -7.16 -8.03
C ASP A 140 0.87 -7.23 -6.67
N THR A 141 1.70 -8.24 -6.47
CA THR A 141 2.41 -8.44 -5.20
C THR A 141 3.91 -8.25 -5.40
N VAL A 142 4.45 -7.14 -4.92
CA VAL A 142 5.89 -6.90 -4.82
C VAL A 142 6.40 -7.56 -3.55
N VAL A 143 7.37 -8.46 -3.68
CA VAL A 143 7.89 -9.26 -2.57
C VAL A 143 9.28 -8.76 -2.21
N LEU A 144 9.43 -8.19 -1.03
CA LEU A 144 10.73 -7.87 -0.46
C LEU A 144 11.12 -8.96 0.56
N GLY A 145 12.00 -9.87 0.14
CA GLY A 145 12.43 -10.99 0.96
C GLY A 145 13.35 -10.52 2.09
N ARG A 146 13.26 -11.16 3.25
CA ARG A 146 14.24 -11.02 4.33
C ARG A 146 15.14 -12.26 4.35
N PRO A 147 16.43 -12.14 4.00
CA PRO A 147 17.34 -13.27 4.02
C PRO A 147 17.48 -13.86 5.43
N THR A 148 17.74 -15.14 5.48
CA THR A 148 18.27 -15.83 6.66
C THR A 148 19.76 -16.17 6.44
N ASP A 149 20.43 -16.73 7.42
CA ASP A 149 21.87 -17.01 7.34
C ASP A 149 22.24 -17.74 6.05
N GLY A 150 23.07 -17.10 5.23
CA GLY A 150 23.66 -17.66 4.02
C GLY A 150 22.76 -17.75 2.78
N ASP A 151 21.46 -17.42 2.85
CA ASP A 151 20.51 -17.60 1.74
C ASP A 151 20.28 -16.36 0.86
N LEU A 152 21.02 -15.26 1.10
CA LEU A 152 20.86 -14.01 0.36
C LEU A 152 20.83 -14.18 -1.19
N PRO A 153 21.74 -14.92 -1.84
CA PRO A 153 21.71 -15.08 -3.30
C PRO A 153 20.42 -15.72 -3.76
N ARG A 154 19.95 -16.77 -3.06
CA ARG A 154 18.71 -17.48 -3.37
C ARG A 154 17.47 -16.62 -3.16
N VAL A 155 17.44 -15.86 -2.07
CA VAL A 155 16.34 -14.92 -1.79
C VAL A 155 16.26 -13.87 -2.89
N LEU A 156 17.40 -13.27 -3.28
CA LEU A 156 17.45 -12.28 -4.35
C LEU A 156 16.97 -12.82 -5.71
N GLU A 157 17.16 -14.10 -6.01
CA GLU A 157 16.62 -14.68 -7.24
C GLU A 157 15.11 -14.84 -7.22
N MET A 158 14.50 -14.99 -6.03
CA MET A 158 13.09 -15.33 -5.86
C MET A 158 12.17 -14.14 -5.58
N CYS A 159 12.70 -12.95 -5.28
CA CYS A 159 11.95 -11.77 -4.86
C CYS A 159 12.25 -10.54 -5.71
N ASP A 160 11.47 -9.49 -5.51
CA ASP A 160 11.60 -8.23 -6.24
C ASP A 160 12.58 -7.27 -5.57
N GLY A 161 12.99 -7.58 -4.34
CA GLY A 161 13.95 -6.82 -3.55
C GLY A 161 14.13 -7.40 -2.14
N ILE A 162 14.83 -6.65 -1.30
CA ILE A 162 15.06 -7.01 0.10
C ILE A 162 14.35 -6.01 1.01
N GLY A 163 13.68 -6.53 2.05
CA GLY A 163 13.05 -5.77 3.12
C GLY A 163 13.83 -5.94 4.42
N LEU A 164 14.60 -4.92 4.81
CA LEU A 164 15.35 -4.91 6.05
C LEU A 164 14.47 -4.47 7.23
N SER A 165 14.75 -5.00 8.41
CA SER A 165 14.31 -4.44 9.69
C SER A 165 15.13 -3.18 10.02
N ALA A 166 15.02 -2.66 11.25
CA ALA A 166 15.80 -1.51 11.66
C ALA A 166 17.31 -1.76 11.52
N VAL A 167 18.09 -0.69 11.36
CA VAL A 167 19.55 -0.78 11.24
C VAL A 167 20.17 -1.50 12.43
N ALA A 168 19.64 -1.30 13.63
CA ALA A 168 20.12 -1.93 14.85
C ALA A 168 19.91 -3.45 14.94
N ASP A 169 19.12 -4.04 14.05
CA ASP A 169 18.76 -5.48 14.11
C ASP A 169 19.82 -6.39 13.45
N SER A 170 20.80 -5.84 12.76
CA SER A 170 21.85 -6.61 12.05
C SER A 170 23.21 -5.92 12.10
N PRO A 171 24.33 -6.68 12.04
CA PRO A 171 25.66 -6.10 11.91
C PRO A 171 25.79 -5.22 10.66
N TRP A 172 26.48 -4.09 10.80
CA TRP A 172 26.64 -3.11 9.72
C TRP A 172 27.22 -3.72 8.43
N GLU A 173 28.22 -4.56 8.55
CA GLU A 173 28.89 -5.24 7.42
C GLU A 173 27.90 -6.12 6.64
N GLU A 174 26.95 -6.73 7.33
CA GLU A 174 25.89 -7.52 6.69
C GLU A 174 24.90 -6.61 5.94
N LEU A 175 24.47 -5.51 6.54
CA LEU A 175 23.61 -4.53 5.91
C LEU A 175 24.25 -3.95 4.63
N GLU A 176 25.54 -3.60 4.68
CA GLU A 176 26.28 -3.13 3.51
C GLU A 176 26.38 -4.19 2.42
N ARG A 177 26.65 -5.44 2.79
CA ARG A 177 26.70 -6.58 1.86
C ARG A 177 25.36 -6.78 1.16
N VAL A 178 24.26 -6.76 1.90
CA VAL A 178 22.90 -6.88 1.37
C VAL A 178 22.60 -5.71 0.44
N SER A 179 22.82 -4.48 0.88
CA SER A 179 22.60 -3.27 0.10
C SER A 179 23.37 -3.28 -1.23
N ARG A 180 24.63 -3.71 -1.23
CA ARG A 180 25.45 -3.84 -2.43
C ARG A 180 24.86 -4.88 -3.39
N ALA A 181 24.54 -6.07 -2.89
CA ALA A 181 23.97 -7.15 -3.70
C ALA A 181 22.63 -6.78 -4.33
N VAL A 182 21.77 -6.06 -3.61
CA VAL A 182 20.48 -5.56 -4.12
C VAL A 182 20.70 -4.57 -5.28
N ARG A 183 21.61 -3.61 -5.11
CA ARG A 183 21.95 -2.63 -6.17
C ARG A 183 22.54 -3.28 -7.40
N GLU A 184 23.47 -4.23 -7.24
CA GLU A 184 24.08 -4.98 -8.36
C GLU A 184 23.05 -5.74 -9.19
N LYS A 185 21.93 -6.15 -8.57
CA LYS A 185 20.81 -6.81 -9.22
C LYS A 185 19.73 -5.85 -9.73
N GLY A 186 19.85 -4.54 -9.49
CA GLY A 186 18.85 -3.54 -9.87
C GLY A 186 17.50 -3.76 -9.19
N LYS A 187 17.49 -4.29 -7.95
CA LYS A 187 16.28 -4.62 -7.18
C LYS A 187 15.98 -3.57 -6.12
N LEU A 188 14.79 -3.66 -5.51
CA LEU A 188 14.37 -2.73 -4.47
C LEU A 188 15.03 -3.05 -3.12
N LEU A 189 15.37 -2.00 -2.38
CA LEU A 189 15.76 -2.08 -0.98
C LEU A 189 14.81 -1.24 -0.15
N GLY A 190 13.93 -1.87 0.63
CA GLY A 190 13.10 -1.22 1.64
C GLY A 190 13.67 -1.45 3.04
N ILE A 191 13.60 -0.47 3.92
CA ILE A 191 14.09 -0.57 5.30
C ILE A 191 13.16 0.14 6.27
N HIS A 192 12.92 -0.47 7.46
CA HIS A 192 12.23 0.17 8.57
C HIS A 192 13.16 1.20 9.20
N VAL A 193 12.67 2.43 9.34
CA VAL A 193 13.47 3.57 9.82
C VAL A 193 12.67 4.38 10.82
N ALA A 194 13.33 4.77 11.89
CA ALA A 194 12.77 5.61 12.94
C ALA A 194 11.42 5.09 13.49
N GLU A 195 11.21 3.77 13.53
CA GLU A 195 10.02 3.19 14.14
C GLU A 195 10.09 3.24 15.67
N ALA A 196 11.23 2.86 16.25
CA ALA A 196 11.46 2.86 17.69
C ALA A 196 12.49 3.91 18.14
N ALA A 197 13.49 4.20 17.32
CA ALA A 197 14.55 5.16 17.56
C ALA A 197 14.97 5.80 16.22
N ASP A 198 15.54 7.00 16.29
CA ASP A 198 16.05 7.70 15.11
C ASP A 198 17.34 7.02 14.61
N ASP A 199 17.27 6.45 13.41
CA ASP A 199 18.36 5.78 12.68
C ASP A 199 18.41 6.18 11.19
N VAL A 200 17.83 7.35 10.87
CA VAL A 200 17.70 7.84 9.49
C VAL A 200 19.07 7.98 8.81
N ALA A 201 20.04 8.61 9.50
CA ALA A 201 21.35 8.88 8.93
C ALA A 201 22.08 7.59 8.52
N GLU A 202 22.04 6.57 9.38
CA GLU A 202 22.61 5.26 9.12
C GLU A 202 21.88 4.54 7.99
N ALA A 203 20.56 4.55 8.00
CA ALA A 203 19.75 3.89 6.99
C ALA A 203 19.99 4.48 5.59
N LEU A 204 20.11 5.80 5.47
CA LEU A 204 20.37 6.46 4.19
C LEU A 204 21.73 6.12 3.58
N ARG A 205 22.74 5.76 4.40
CA ARG A 205 24.05 5.26 3.91
C ARG A 205 23.89 3.96 3.11
N LEU A 206 22.87 3.16 3.41
CA LEU A 206 22.56 1.92 2.66
C LEU A 206 21.93 2.21 1.28
N LYS A 207 21.60 3.46 0.97
CA LYS A 207 20.96 3.90 -0.27
C LYS A 207 19.67 3.12 -0.56
N PRO A 208 18.69 3.13 0.36
CA PRO A 208 17.43 2.44 0.18
C PRO A 208 16.63 3.01 -0.99
N SER A 209 15.78 2.19 -1.62
CA SER A 209 14.80 2.62 -2.62
C SER A 209 13.65 3.39 -1.97
N PHE A 210 13.33 3.06 -0.73
CA PHE A 210 12.37 3.75 0.12
C PHE A 210 12.57 3.33 1.58
N VAL A 211 12.07 4.15 2.50
CA VAL A 211 12.03 3.86 3.94
C VAL A 211 10.60 3.70 4.43
N VAL A 212 10.41 2.97 5.53
CA VAL A 212 9.10 2.72 6.14
C VAL A 212 9.06 3.30 7.54
N HIS A 213 7.90 3.75 7.99
CA HIS A 213 7.54 4.36 9.28
C HIS A 213 7.92 5.83 9.43
N ALA A 214 9.20 6.18 9.56
CA ALA A 214 9.64 7.56 9.79
C ALA A 214 8.84 8.24 10.94
N THR A 215 8.69 7.54 12.07
CA THR A 215 7.80 7.92 13.17
C THR A 215 8.50 8.77 14.22
N ASN A 216 9.70 8.36 14.64
CA ASN A 216 10.48 9.02 15.70
C ASN A 216 11.65 9.80 15.08
N LEU A 217 11.34 10.85 14.33
CA LEU A 217 12.32 11.71 13.68
C LEU A 217 12.74 12.86 14.61
N SER A 218 14.05 13.09 14.74
CA SER A 218 14.57 14.41 15.15
C SER A 218 14.37 15.43 14.04
N GLU A 219 14.51 16.72 14.33
CA GLU A 219 14.46 17.76 13.27
C GLU A 219 15.57 17.54 12.24
N GLU A 220 16.78 17.21 12.69
CA GLU A 220 17.93 16.93 11.83
C GLU A 220 17.68 15.70 10.95
N ALA A 221 17.10 14.63 11.49
CA ALA A 221 16.75 13.44 10.74
C ALA A 221 15.66 13.71 9.70
N ARG A 222 14.69 14.54 10.05
CA ARG A 222 13.63 14.98 9.13
C ARG A 222 14.20 15.78 7.95
N GLU A 223 15.06 16.78 8.22
CA GLU A 223 15.72 17.54 7.19
C GLU A 223 16.56 16.65 6.27
N LEU A 224 17.38 15.75 6.85
CA LEU A 224 18.20 14.80 6.11
C LEU A 224 17.34 13.87 5.21
N LEU A 225 16.19 13.41 5.71
CA LEU A 225 15.27 12.58 4.94
C LEU A 225 14.69 13.35 3.74
N LEU A 226 14.29 14.62 3.93
CA LEU A 226 13.78 15.46 2.85
C LEU A 226 14.85 15.78 1.80
N GLU A 227 16.07 16.13 2.23
CA GLU A 227 17.21 16.39 1.34
C GLU A 227 17.58 15.15 0.51
N SER A 228 17.51 13.95 1.09
CA SER A 228 17.82 12.70 0.42
C SER A 228 16.88 12.38 -0.74
N ARG A 229 15.64 12.90 -0.69
CA ARG A 229 14.52 12.59 -1.61
C ARG A 229 14.17 11.10 -1.68
N VAL A 230 14.58 10.32 -0.69
CA VAL A 230 14.19 8.92 -0.59
C VAL A 230 12.69 8.85 -0.25
N PRO A 231 11.89 8.11 -1.02
CA PRO A 231 10.47 7.96 -0.75
C PRO A 231 10.17 7.35 0.62
N VAL A 232 9.03 7.71 1.20
CA VAL A 232 8.62 7.25 2.53
C VAL A 232 7.30 6.49 2.46
N VAL A 233 7.20 5.36 3.15
CA VAL A 233 5.95 4.64 3.38
C VAL A 233 5.54 4.82 4.83
N LEU A 234 4.41 5.48 5.07
CA LEU A 234 3.88 5.71 6.41
C LEU A 234 2.84 4.66 6.78
N CYS A 235 2.89 4.21 8.04
CA CYS A 235 1.97 3.21 8.59
C CYS A 235 1.31 3.72 9.89
N PRO A 236 0.57 4.85 9.83
CA PRO A 236 0.17 5.58 11.03
C PRO A 236 -0.70 4.78 12.00
N ARG A 237 -1.60 3.91 11.53
CA ARG A 237 -2.43 3.06 12.40
C ARG A 237 -1.62 1.99 13.13
N ALA A 238 -0.70 1.35 12.40
CA ALA A 238 0.17 0.33 13.00
C ALA A 238 1.10 0.95 14.05
N ASN A 239 1.74 2.07 13.74
CA ASN A 239 2.59 2.78 14.68
C ASN A 239 1.80 3.20 15.94
N ALA A 240 0.58 3.72 15.79
CA ALA A 240 -0.28 4.11 16.90
C ALA A 240 -0.61 2.93 17.84
N ILE A 241 -1.08 1.80 17.29
CA ILE A 241 -1.48 0.63 18.11
C ILE A 241 -0.30 -0.11 18.73
N LEU A 242 0.88 -0.03 18.11
CA LEU A 242 2.13 -0.59 18.66
C LEU A 242 2.75 0.31 19.73
N GLY A 243 2.26 1.54 19.90
CA GLY A 243 2.82 2.52 20.81
C GLY A 243 4.14 3.13 20.34
N ALA A 244 4.46 3.01 19.05
CA ALA A 244 5.63 3.63 18.45
C ALA A 244 5.50 5.15 18.28
N GLY A 245 4.26 5.66 18.29
CA GLY A 245 3.96 7.08 18.08
C GLY A 245 3.13 7.32 16.81
N ILE A 246 3.13 8.56 16.36
CA ILE A 246 2.44 8.99 15.13
C ILE A 246 3.48 9.64 14.22
N PRO A 247 3.66 9.17 12.98
CA PRO A 247 4.59 9.78 12.04
C PRO A 247 4.17 11.21 11.66
N ASP A 248 5.13 12.03 11.23
CA ASP A 248 4.80 13.36 10.69
C ASP A 248 4.09 13.23 9.33
N LEU A 249 2.77 13.35 9.35
CA LEU A 249 1.94 13.20 8.15
C LEU A 249 2.07 14.36 7.16
N ARG A 250 2.70 15.49 7.57
CA ARG A 250 2.99 16.62 6.66
C ARG A 250 4.05 16.23 5.62
N LEU A 251 4.83 15.18 5.85
CA LEU A 251 5.71 14.62 4.83
C LEU A 251 4.98 14.33 3.49
N MET A 252 3.65 14.10 3.53
CA MET A 252 2.84 13.91 2.31
C MET A 252 2.77 15.15 1.41
N GLU A 253 3.05 16.34 1.94
CA GLU A 253 3.08 17.60 1.20
C GLU A 253 4.48 17.94 0.69
N GLU A 254 5.51 17.35 1.27
CA GLU A 254 6.90 17.76 1.08
C GLU A 254 7.74 16.76 0.27
N THR A 255 7.36 15.47 0.29
CA THR A 255 8.10 14.42 -0.41
C THR A 255 7.16 13.35 -0.97
N LEU A 256 7.72 12.35 -1.69
CA LEU A 256 6.97 11.23 -2.21
C LEU A 256 6.62 10.25 -1.07
N VAL A 257 5.36 10.29 -0.64
CA VAL A 257 4.84 9.42 0.43
C VAL A 257 3.80 8.46 -0.09
N ALA A 258 3.86 7.20 0.37
CA ALA A 258 2.76 6.23 0.25
C ALA A 258 2.26 5.78 1.62
N LEU A 259 1.07 5.17 1.66
CA LEU A 259 0.51 4.54 2.85
C LEU A 259 0.69 3.01 2.79
N GLY A 260 0.98 2.43 3.96
CA GLY A 260 0.99 1.00 4.20
C GLY A 260 0.20 0.65 5.46
N THR A 261 -0.38 -0.54 5.52
CA THR A 261 -1.12 -0.99 6.72
C THR A 261 -0.25 -1.78 7.68
N ASP A 262 0.98 -2.08 7.28
CA ASP A 262 1.95 -2.85 8.04
C ASP A 262 1.46 -4.27 8.38
N ASN A 263 1.77 -4.76 9.54
CA ASN A 263 1.57 -6.13 9.97
C ASN A 263 0.09 -6.46 10.20
N VAL A 264 -0.42 -7.45 9.46
CA VAL A 264 -1.83 -7.89 9.52
C VAL A 264 -2.20 -8.58 10.82
N MET A 265 -1.22 -8.99 11.66
CA MET A 265 -1.46 -9.44 13.04
C MET A 265 -1.82 -8.24 13.93
N VAL A 266 -1.33 -7.07 13.59
CA VAL A 266 -1.46 -5.85 14.40
C VAL A 266 -2.71 -5.08 14.01
N ASN A 267 -3.00 -5.03 12.71
CA ASN A 267 -3.94 -4.10 12.12
C ASN A 267 -4.65 -4.70 10.89
N SER A 268 -5.91 -4.35 10.66
CA SER A 268 -6.59 -4.79 9.42
C SER A 268 -5.96 -4.14 8.19
N PRO A 269 -5.88 -4.85 7.04
CA PRO A 269 -5.26 -4.33 5.81
C PRO A 269 -6.17 -3.35 5.03
N CYS A 270 -7.07 -2.65 5.71
CA CYS A 270 -8.10 -1.80 5.12
C CYS A 270 -7.57 -0.40 4.83
N MET A 271 -7.36 -0.05 3.55
CA MET A 271 -6.86 1.26 3.12
C MET A 271 -7.83 2.41 3.42
N PHE A 272 -9.14 2.19 3.45
CA PHE A 272 -10.10 3.23 3.89
C PHE A 272 -9.84 3.67 5.32
N ARG A 273 -9.61 2.72 6.23
CA ARG A 273 -9.29 3.03 7.64
C ARG A 273 -7.94 3.72 7.78
N GLU A 274 -6.96 3.32 6.96
CA GLU A 274 -5.62 3.95 6.97
C GLU A 274 -5.71 5.42 6.54
N MET A 275 -6.40 5.69 5.42
CA MET A 275 -6.63 7.05 4.93
C MET A 275 -7.41 7.90 5.93
N GLU A 276 -8.48 7.37 6.50
CA GLU A 276 -9.31 8.11 7.47
C GLU A 276 -8.49 8.52 8.69
N PHE A 277 -7.72 7.58 9.24
CA PHE A 277 -6.86 7.84 10.38
C PHE A 277 -5.80 8.88 10.04
N ALA A 278 -5.06 8.69 8.94
CA ALA A 278 -4.03 9.61 8.49
C ALA A 278 -4.57 11.04 8.32
N PHE A 279 -5.69 11.20 7.62
CA PHE A 279 -6.30 12.50 7.35
C PHE A 279 -6.73 13.23 8.64
N LYS A 280 -7.41 12.52 9.53
CA LYS A 280 -7.90 13.10 10.80
C LYS A 280 -6.73 13.49 11.72
N VAL A 281 -5.71 12.64 11.78
CA VAL A 281 -4.55 12.88 12.62
C VAL A 281 -3.70 14.02 12.08
N ALA A 282 -3.45 14.07 10.77
CA ALA A 282 -2.71 15.19 10.14
C ALA A 282 -3.35 16.54 10.47
N ARG A 283 -4.66 16.65 10.31
CA ARG A 283 -5.39 17.88 10.64
C ARG A 283 -5.49 18.15 12.14
N GLY A 284 -5.68 17.12 12.95
CA GLY A 284 -5.88 17.26 14.39
C GLY A 284 -4.60 17.61 15.14
N LEU A 285 -3.52 16.86 14.93
CA LEU A 285 -2.23 17.11 15.59
C LEU A 285 -1.50 18.31 15.00
N GLY A 286 -1.53 18.46 13.67
CA GLY A 286 -0.94 19.60 12.98
C GLY A 286 -1.71 20.91 13.19
N ARG A 287 -2.95 20.83 13.71
CA ARG A 287 -3.89 21.98 13.80
C ARG A 287 -4.03 22.71 12.46
N ASP A 288 -3.83 21.97 11.37
CA ASP A 288 -3.88 22.54 10.02
C ASP A 288 -5.16 22.10 9.29
N PRO A 289 -6.20 22.95 9.27
CA PRO A 289 -7.41 22.66 8.53
C PRO A 289 -7.23 22.71 7.01
N ALA A 290 -6.11 23.24 6.51
CA ALA A 290 -5.80 23.33 5.09
C ALA A 290 -5.14 22.07 4.52
N PHE A 291 -4.66 21.14 5.37
CA PHE A 291 -4.10 19.87 4.90
C PHE A 291 -5.06 19.17 3.93
N HIS A 292 -4.63 19.00 2.69
CA HIS A 292 -5.51 18.64 1.59
C HIS A 292 -5.70 17.13 1.47
N ALA A 293 -6.95 16.70 1.29
CA ALA A 293 -7.34 15.29 1.20
C ALA A 293 -6.67 14.54 0.02
N ALA A 294 -6.35 15.24 -1.07
CA ALA A 294 -5.70 14.66 -2.24
C ALA A 294 -4.33 14.04 -1.92
N HIS A 295 -3.56 14.61 -0.96
CA HIS A 295 -2.29 14.02 -0.53
C HIS A 295 -2.48 12.61 0.02
N VAL A 296 -3.52 12.42 0.85
CA VAL A 296 -3.83 11.12 1.45
C VAL A 296 -4.31 10.11 0.42
N LEU A 297 -5.21 10.52 -0.50
CA LEU A 297 -5.70 9.64 -1.55
C LEU A 297 -4.58 9.24 -2.51
N ARG A 298 -3.70 10.18 -2.85
CA ARG A 298 -2.53 9.92 -3.70
C ARG A 298 -1.56 8.96 -3.03
N ALA A 299 -1.30 9.13 -1.73
CA ALA A 299 -0.47 8.23 -0.94
C ALA A 299 -1.04 6.80 -0.84
N ALA A 300 -2.37 6.66 -0.87
CA ALA A 300 -3.05 5.36 -0.81
C ALA A 300 -3.19 4.67 -2.19
N THR A 301 -2.89 5.37 -3.29
CA THR A 301 -3.14 4.88 -4.66
C THR A 301 -1.90 4.98 -5.55
N ILE A 302 -1.68 6.13 -6.18
CA ILE A 302 -0.71 6.37 -7.24
C ILE A 302 0.73 6.31 -6.71
N ASN A 303 0.99 6.94 -5.57
CA ASN A 303 2.35 7.06 -5.04
C ASN A 303 2.95 5.70 -4.66
N GLY A 304 2.14 4.79 -4.10
CA GLY A 304 2.60 3.44 -3.77
C GLY A 304 3.11 2.70 -5.01
N ARG A 305 2.39 2.80 -6.13
CA ARG A 305 2.84 2.20 -7.41
C ARG A 305 4.16 2.81 -7.88
N LYS A 306 4.29 4.13 -7.78
CA LYS A 306 5.51 4.85 -8.16
C LYS A 306 6.72 4.42 -7.33
N ILE A 307 6.56 4.29 -6.02
CA ILE A 307 7.61 3.82 -5.10
C ILE A 307 8.03 2.38 -5.41
N LEU A 308 7.06 1.53 -5.74
CA LEU A 308 7.29 0.11 -6.01
C LEU A 308 7.71 -0.20 -7.45
N GLY A 309 7.93 0.82 -8.29
CA GLY A 309 8.31 0.65 -9.69
C GLY A 309 7.21 0.04 -10.57
N LEU A 310 5.94 0.13 -10.14
CA LEU A 310 4.79 -0.34 -10.91
C LEU A 310 4.26 0.77 -11.82
N GLU A 311 3.61 0.38 -12.91
CA GLU A 311 2.97 1.34 -13.81
C GLU A 311 1.86 2.13 -13.09
N SER A 312 1.78 3.46 -13.34
CA SER A 312 0.75 4.32 -12.76
C SER A 312 -0.66 3.89 -13.17
N ASN A 313 -1.58 3.92 -12.22
CA ASN A 313 -3.01 3.68 -12.41
C ASN A 313 -3.84 4.95 -12.29
N ALA A 314 -3.24 6.13 -12.43
CA ALA A 314 -4.00 7.38 -12.53
C ALA A 314 -5.05 7.25 -13.65
N ILE A 315 -6.23 7.83 -13.44
CA ILE A 315 -7.28 7.84 -14.49
C ILE A 315 -6.87 8.84 -15.56
N GLU A 316 -6.09 8.34 -16.51
CA GLU A 316 -5.59 9.07 -17.68
C GLU A 316 -5.64 8.17 -18.90
N GLU A 317 -5.84 8.72 -20.09
CA GLU A 317 -5.79 7.94 -21.33
C GLU A 317 -4.41 7.30 -21.54
N GLY A 318 -4.40 6.04 -21.93
CA GLY A 318 -3.19 5.22 -22.08
C GLY A 318 -2.74 4.48 -20.81
N ARG A 319 -3.17 4.87 -19.62
CA ARG A 319 -2.80 4.20 -18.36
C ARG A 319 -3.54 2.90 -18.15
N ILE A 320 -3.00 2.04 -17.30
CA ILE A 320 -3.66 0.78 -16.92
C ILE A 320 -4.99 1.07 -16.20
N ALA A 321 -5.99 0.24 -16.48
CA ALA A 321 -7.30 0.36 -15.86
C ALA A 321 -7.38 -0.49 -14.58
N ASP A 322 -6.73 -0.01 -13.52
CA ASP A 322 -6.81 -0.55 -12.17
C ASP A 322 -7.61 0.44 -11.31
N LEU A 323 -8.90 0.12 -11.08
CA LEU A 323 -9.89 1.08 -10.61
C LEU A 323 -10.75 0.51 -9.49
N VAL A 324 -11.16 1.39 -8.58
CA VAL A 324 -12.24 1.12 -7.61
C VAL A 324 -13.49 1.86 -8.03
N VAL A 325 -14.62 1.16 -7.96
CA VAL A 325 -15.95 1.70 -8.17
C VAL A 325 -16.71 1.71 -6.85
N LEU A 326 -17.11 2.89 -6.39
CA LEU A 326 -17.95 3.07 -5.21
C LEU A 326 -19.40 3.34 -5.59
N GLY A 327 -20.33 2.92 -4.74
CA GLY A 327 -21.72 3.26 -4.88
C GLY A 327 -21.97 4.76 -4.69
N LYS A 328 -23.03 5.29 -5.34
CA LYS A 328 -23.43 6.68 -5.13
C LYS A 328 -23.83 6.92 -3.67
N ARG A 329 -23.30 7.97 -3.07
CA ARG A 329 -23.81 8.57 -1.83
C ARG A 329 -24.52 9.90 -2.13
N LYS A 330 -25.57 10.20 -1.39
CA LYS A 330 -26.26 11.51 -1.48
C LYS A 330 -25.47 12.57 -0.70
N TYR A 331 -25.60 13.82 -1.12
CA TYR A 331 -25.04 14.97 -0.41
C TYR A 331 -23.53 14.99 -0.27
N ILE A 332 -22.81 14.39 -1.20
CA ILE A 332 -21.35 14.52 -1.32
C ILE A 332 -21.06 15.86 -1.99
N TYR A 333 -20.23 16.65 -1.36
CA TYR A 333 -19.77 17.94 -1.86
C TYR A 333 -18.37 17.83 -2.50
N ASP A 334 -17.51 17.07 -1.84
CA ASP A 334 -16.16 16.77 -2.29
C ASP A 334 -15.98 15.25 -2.31
N PRO A 335 -15.82 14.63 -3.50
CA PRO A 335 -15.70 13.18 -3.60
C PRO A 335 -14.39 12.65 -3.02
N VAL A 336 -13.26 13.40 -3.08
CA VAL A 336 -11.97 12.98 -2.51
C VAL A 336 -12.08 12.90 -0.99
N VAL A 337 -12.60 13.96 -0.37
CA VAL A 337 -12.84 13.99 1.08
C VAL A 337 -13.81 12.88 1.49
N ALA A 338 -14.85 12.63 0.70
CA ALA A 338 -15.83 11.59 0.99
C ALA A 338 -15.22 10.18 0.93
N ILE A 339 -14.34 9.88 -0.04
CA ILE A 339 -13.65 8.59 -0.12
C ILE A 339 -12.86 8.33 1.16
N ILE A 340 -12.20 9.35 1.68
CA ILE A 340 -11.32 9.20 2.84
C ILE A 340 -12.09 8.93 4.13
N HIS A 341 -13.21 9.60 4.38
CA HIS A 341 -13.83 9.51 5.71
C HIS A 341 -15.33 9.24 5.74
N ARG A 342 -15.95 8.93 4.58
CA ARG A 342 -17.38 8.59 4.51
C ARG A 342 -17.63 7.25 3.85
N TYR A 343 -16.72 6.75 3.05
CA TYR A 343 -16.80 5.44 2.44
C TYR A 343 -16.00 4.41 3.23
N GLU A 344 -16.43 3.18 3.13
CA GLU A 344 -15.81 2.02 3.75
C GLU A 344 -15.66 0.88 2.74
N ALA A 345 -14.90 -0.16 3.05
CA ALA A 345 -14.75 -1.34 2.18
C ALA A 345 -16.10 -1.97 1.77
N GLY A 346 -17.12 -1.88 2.63
CA GLY A 346 -18.49 -2.33 2.32
C GLY A 346 -19.19 -1.53 1.22
N ASP A 347 -18.75 -0.31 0.93
CA ASP A 347 -19.28 0.54 -0.14
C ASP A 347 -18.69 0.25 -1.52
N VAL A 348 -17.62 -0.55 -1.60
CA VAL A 348 -17.00 -0.98 -2.86
C VAL A 348 -18.02 -1.80 -3.65
N ARG A 349 -18.29 -1.37 -4.86
CA ARG A 349 -19.23 -2.00 -5.80
C ARG A 349 -18.50 -2.76 -6.90
N GLY A 350 -17.28 -2.37 -7.21
CA GLY A 350 -16.45 -3.07 -8.18
C GLY A 350 -14.97 -2.75 -8.02
N VAL A 351 -14.16 -3.74 -8.34
CA VAL A 351 -12.70 -3.59 -8.46
C VAL A 351 -12.31 -4.08 -9.85
N VAL A 352 -11.70 -3.20 -10.62
CA VAL A 352 -11.19 -3.48 -11.96
C VAL A 352 -9.68 -3.57 -11.88
N LYS A 353 -9.12 -4.61 -12.48
CA LYS A 353 -7.67 -4.80 -12.64
C LYS A 353 -7.38 -5.15 -14.09
N GLY A 354 -6.54 -4.34 -14.76
CA GLY A 354 -6.22 -4.54 -16.16
C GLY A 354 -7.47 -4.63 -17.05
N GLY A 355 -8.49 -3.80 -16.77
CA GLY A 355 -9.73 -3.78 -17.55
C GLY A 355 -10.69 -4.97 -17.31
N ARG A 356 -10.46 -5.80 -16.29
CA ARG A 356 -11.36 -6.91 -15.92
C ARG A 356 -11.87 -6.74 -14.49
N PHE A 357 -13.16 -7.01 -14.24
CA PHE A 357 -13.68 -7.05 -12.88
C PHE A 357 -13.19 -8.30 -12.13
N PHE A 358 -12.56 -8.08 -11.01
CA PHE A 358 -12.20 -9.14 -10.05
C PHE A 358 -13.16 -9.18 -8.86
N PHE A 359 -13.84 -8.07 -8.60
CA PHE A 359 -14.88 -7.98 -7.60
C PHE A 359 -16.02 -7.13 -8.16
N ARG A 360 -17.30 -7.56 -7.92
CA ARG A 360 -18.46 -6.85 -8.45
C ARG A 360 -19.71 -7.14 -7.61
N ARG A 361 -20.36 -6.06 -7.13
CA ARG A 361 -21.62 -6.11 -6.35
C ARG A 361 -22.76 -5.36 -7.04
N PHE A 362 -22.79 -5.24 -8.32
CA PHE A 362 -23.91 -4.69 -9.09
C PHE A 362 -24.28 -5.63 -10.24
N SER A 363 -25.58 -5.72 -10.57
CA SER A 363 -26.06 -6.44 -11.74
C SER A 363 -25.63 -5.73 -13.03
N ALA A 364 -25.39 -6.51 -14.05
CA ALA A 364 -25.06 -6.03 -15.38
C ALA A 364 -26.19 -5.18 -15.98
#